data_cd84ae0f158b1aec18ae285f55659eb6
#
_entry.id   cd84ae0f158b1aec18ae285f55659eb6
#
_cell.length_a   1.000
_cell.length_b   1.000
_cell.length_c   1.000
_cell.angle_alpha   90.00
_cell.angle_beta   90.00
_cell.angle_gamma   90.00
#
_symmetry.space_group_name_H-M   'P 1'
#
loop_
_entity.id
_entity.type
_entity.pdbx_description
1 polymer ?
#
loop_
_entity_poly.entity_id
_entity_poly.type
_entity_poly.pdbx_seq_one_letter_code
_entity_poly.pdbx_strand_id
1 'polypeptide(L)'
;MGFETAKRGLTAAQKGLDVAGQNLTNWDSAGYTRQRITQVAIAPDSYRSRYSVSRVGLAGQGVEITGIDQTRDVFLDKRFREESGDLGYYGQAYTVLADIQASINEFNPNNDVGLRSCLLSLNKALQDFAGNAYSETHANIVMTEFKNLTQTMHQISSKLKDAREQQIYDLEISVGDVNKKLQQIAGLNQAIMEDMASTSGNSYFGPNELLDQRNLLLDELSQYMDLQYENNVDGTVTVTVNG
;
A
#
# COMPACT_ATOMS: atom_id res chain seq x y z
N MET A 1 46.12 -26.27 -0.91
CA MET A 1 45.53 -25.03 -1.53
C MET A 1 44.37 -25.36 -2.48
N GLY A 2 44.52 -26.23 -3.50
CA GLY A 2 43.44 -26.53 -4.46
C GLY A 2 42.16 -27.11 -3.85
N PHE A 3 42.26 -27.94 -2.82
CA PHE A 3 41.11 -28.51 -2.14
C PHE A 3 40.29 -27.47 -1.37
N GLU A 4 40.92 -26.51 -0.69
CA GLU A 4 40.21 -25.41 0.02
C GLU A 4 39.51 -24.47 -0.96
N THR A 5 40.13 -24.17 -2.10
CA THR A 5 39.52 -23.38 -3.18
C THR A 5 38.30 -24.09 -3.76
N ALA A 6 38.39 -25.40 -4.00
CA ALA A 6 37.28 -26.20 -4.47
C ALA A 6 36.13 -26.28 -3.45
N LYS A 7 36.45 -26.49 -2.16
CA LYS A 7 35.47 -26.48 -1.05
C LYS A 7 34.71 -25.17 -0.98
N ARG A 8 35.42 -24.02 -1.03
CA ARG A 8 34.77 -22.68 -1.02
C ARG A 8 33.87 -22.48 -2.23
N GLY A 9 34.32 -22.88 -3.41
CA GLY A 9 33.49 -22.84 -4.63
C GLY A 9 32.21 -23.70 -4.50
N LEU A 10 32.33 -24.92 -3.93
CA LEU A 10 31.19 -25.78 -3.70
C LEU A 10 30.22 -25.19 -2.68
N THR A 11 30.72 -24.64 -1.57
CA THR A 11 29.86 -23.97 -0.56
C THR A 11 29.14 -22.76 -1.15
N ALA A 12 29.83 -21.96 -1.99
CA ALA A 12 29.20 -20.81 -2.66
C ALA A 12 28.10 -21.27 -3.65
N ALA A 13 28.34 -22.36 -4.40
CA ALA A 13 27.35 -22.92 -5.29
C ALA A 13 26.12 -23.48 -4.54
N GLN A 14 26.33 -24.15 -3.41
CA GLN A 14 25.23 -24.64 -2.56
C GLN A 14 24.37 -23.47 -2.04
N LYS A 15 25.01 -22.43 -1.50
CA LYS A 15 24.26 -21.23 -1.05
C LYS A 15 23.52 -20.55 -2.19
N GLY A 16 24.10 -20.53 -3.40
CA GLY A 16 23.41 -20.04 -4.59
C GLY A 16 22.16 -20.84 -4.94
N LEU A 17 22.22 -22.17 -4.80
CA LEU A 17 21.07 -23.06 -4.99
C LEU A 17 20.02 -22.86 -3.89
N ASP A 18 20.43 -22.71 -2.62
CA ASP A 18 19.51 -22.41 -1.51
C ASP A 18 18.72 -21.13 -1.77
N VAL A 19 19.40 -20.03 -2.17
CA VAL A 19 18.75 -18.74 -2.48
C VAL A 19 17.87 -18.84 -3.74
N ALA A 20 18.29 -19.59 -4.75
CA ALA A 20 17.46 -19.84 -5.93
C ALA A 20 16.19 -20.64 -5.58
N GLY A 21 16.31 -21.64 -4.71
CA GLY A 21 15.17 -22.40 -4.16
C GLY A 21 14.23 -21.51 -3.36
N GLN A 22 14.77 -20.65 -2.48
CA GLN A 22 14.00 -19.68 -1.72
C GLN A 22 13.23 -18.71 -2.65
N ASN A 23 13.88 -18.17 -3.67
CA ASN A 23 13.23 -17.31 -4.66
C ASN A 23 12.13 -18.04 -5.44
N LEU A 24 12.34 -19.33 -5.76
CA LEU A 24 11.36 -20.11 -6.51
C LEU A 24 10.14 -20.49 -5.66
N THR A 25 10.34 -20.80 -4.38
CA THR A 25 9.24 -21.18 -3.48
C THR A 25 8.41 -19.98 -3.04
N ASN A 26 9.00 -18.81 -2.97
CA ASN A 26 8.32 -17.58 -2.51
C ASN A 26 7.97 -16.59 -3.64
N TRP A 27 8.06 -16.99 -4.90
CA TRP A 27 7.86 -16.10 -6.05
C TRP A 27 6.48 -15.39 -6.06
N ASP A 28 5.45 -16.04 -5.48
CA ASP A 28 4.07 -15.55 -5.39
C ASP A 28 3.69 -15.14 -3.96
N SER A 29 4.65 -15.09 -3.04
CA SER A 29 4.40 -14.66 -1.66
C SER A 29 4.31 -13.13 -1.60
N ALA A 30 3.21 -12.60 -1.03
CA ALA A 30 3.02 -11.15 -0.88
C ALA A 30 4.19 -10.52 -0.11
N GLY A 31 4.74 -9.44 -0.65
CA GLY A 31 5.84 -8.71 -0.04
C GLY A 31 7.23 -9.35 -0.21
N TYR A 32 7.33 -10.57 -0.76
CA TYR A 32 8.62 -11.22 -0.95
C TYR A 32 9.48 -10.47 -1.97
N THR A 33 10.73 -10.20 -1.60
CA THR A 33 11.72 -9.58 -2.48
C THR A 33 12.77 -10.58 -2.90
N ARG A 34 13.01 -10.67 -4.22
CA ARG A 34 14.04 -11.55 -4.77
C ARG A 34 15.39 -11.30 -4.12
N GLN A 35 16.01 -12.39 -3.63
CA GLN A 35 17.31 -12.37 -2.99
C GLN A 35 18.42 -12.78 -3.95
N ARG A 36 19.62 -12.26 -3.73
CA ARG A 36 20.83 -12.59 -4.50
C ARG A 36 22.01 -12.73 -3.54
N ILE A 37 22.85 -13.72 -3.78
CA ILE A 37 24.13 -13.82 -3.08
C ILE A 37 25.11 -12.79 -3.61
N THR A 38 25.82 -12.13 -2.71
CA THR A 38 26.97 -11.28 -3.02
C THR A 38 28.24 -12.03 -2.65
N GLN A 39 29.12 -12.17 -3.63
CA GLN A 39 30.38 -12.93 -3.45
C GLN A 39 31.57 -12.16 -4.00
N VAL A 40 32.68 -12.30 -3.29
CA VAL A 40 33.93 -11.61 -3.63
C VAL A 40 35.05 -12.63 -3.82
N ALA A 41 35.90 -12.42 -4.81
CA ALA A 41 37.12 -13.21 -4.97
C ALA A 41 38.10 -12.91 -3.84
N ILE A 42 38.59 -13.95 -3.17
CA ILE A 42 39.58 -13.79 -2.11
C ILE A 42 40.94 -13.52 -2.75
N ALA A 43 41.44 -12.31 -2.49
CA ALA A 43 42.78 -11.93 -2.91
C ALA A 43 43.87 -12.72 -2.13
N PRO A 44 45.00 -13.08 -2.77
CA PRO A 44 46.14 -13.66 -2.06
C PRO A 44 46.58 -12.71 -0.93
N ASP A 45 46.83 -13.27 0.27
CA ASP A 45 47.17 -12.51 1.46
C ASP A 45 48.45 -11.65 1.23
N SER A 46 48.28 -10.36 1.09
CA SER A 46 49.35 -9.42 0.73
C SER A 46 50.40 -9.24 1.84
N TYR A 47 50.05 -9.58 3.07
CA TYR A 47 50.96 -9.50 4.19
C TYR A 47 52.04 -10.57 4.20
N ARG A 48 51.71 -11.81 3.79
CA ARG A 48 52.71 -12.88 3.65
C ARG A 48 53.53 -12.74 2.37
N SER A 49 53.06 -12.01 1.37
CA SER A 49 53.68 -11.79 0.05
C SER A 49 54.92 -10.88 0.12
N ARG A 50 55.09 -10.04 1.18
CA ARG A 50 56.24 -9.13 1.27
C ARG A 50 57.57 -9.83 1.48
N TYR A 51 57.58 -11.07 1.97
CA TYR A 51 58.79 -11.88 2.20
C TYR A 51 58.90 -13.06 1.22
N SER A 52 57.97 -13.23 0.30
CA SER A 52 58.01 -14.26 -0.71
C SER A 52 58.64 -13.74 -1.99
N VAL A 53 59.84 -14.24 -2.33
CA VAL A 53 60.63 -13.85 -3.51
C VAL A 53 59.99 -14.34 -4.83
N SER A 54 58.98 -15.17 -4.78
CA SER A 54 58.30 -15.70 -6.01
C SER A 54 56.82 -15.35 -6.03
N ARG A 55 56.48 -14.30 -6.73
CA ARG A 55 55.07 -13.91 -7.05
C ARG A 55 54.51 -14.64 -8.29
N VAL A 56 55.30 -15.53 -8.89
CA VAL A 56 54.91 -16.22 -10.09
C VAL A 56 54.01 -17.40 -9.73
N GLY A 57 52.71 -17.28 -10.06
CA GLY A 57 51.79 -18.42 -9.99
C GLY A 57 50.94 -18.56 -8.72
N LEU A 58 50.73 -17.52 -7.89
CA LEU A 58 49.72 -17.59 -6.83
C LEU A 58 48.34 -17.62 -7.46
N ALA A 59 47.76 -18.83 -7.57
CA ALA A 59 46.36 -18.99 -7.92
C ALA A 59 45.43 -18.30 -6.90
N GLY A 60 44.33 -17.76 -7.36
CA GLY A 60 43.31 -17.16 -6.46
C GLY A 60 42.86 -18.15 -5.38
N GLN A 61 42.48 -17.64 -4.20
CA GLN A 61 42.07 -18.45 -3.04
C GLN A 61 40.60 -18.88 -3.07
N GLY A 62 39.91 -18.68 -4.21
CA GLY A 62 38.50 -19.00 -4.38
C GLY A 62 37.57 -17.78 -4.13
N VAL A 63 36.34 -18.08 -3.78
CA VAL A 63 35.31 -17.07 -3.52
C VAL A 63 34.86 -17.12 -2.06
N GLU A 64 34.44 -15.98 -1.54
CA GLU A 64 33.77 -15.82 -0.25
C GLU A 64 32.41 -15.16 -0.47
N ILE A 65 31.38 -15.66 0.22
CA ILE A 65 30.07 -15.04 0.23
C ILE A 65 30.09 -13.97 1.31
N THR A 66 29.86 -12.72 0.91
CA THR A 66 29.86 -11.57 1.80
C THR A 66 28.46 -11.18 2.29
N GLY A 67 27.40 -11.66 1.59
CA GLY A 67 26.04 -11.38 1.99
C GLY A 67 25.01 -12.03 1.10
N ILE A 68 23.74 -11.93 1.54
CA ILE A 68 22.54 -12.21 0.76
C ILE A 68 21.71 -10.93 0.76
N ASP A 69 21.66 -10.27 -0.39
CA ASP A 69 21.03 -8.96 -0.54
C ASP A 69 19.69 -9.09 -1.26
N GLN A 70 18.75 -8.21 -0.92
CA GLN A 70 17.50 -8.04 -1.65
C GLN A 70 17.75 -7.25 -2.94
N THR A 71 17.08 -7.66 -4.03
CA THR A 71 17.09 -6.91 -5.29
C THR A 71 15.90 -5.96 -5.30
N ARG A 72 16.06 -4.79 -4.70
CA ARG A 72 15.02 -3.76 -4.56
C ARG A 72 15.54 -2.41 -5.08
N ASP A 73 14.66 -1.64 -5.72
CA ASP A 73 14.96 -0.30 -6.20
C ASP A 73 14.17 0.72 -5.37
N VAL A 74 14.88 1.50 -4.56
CA VAL A 74 14.30 2.49 -3.63
C VAL A 74 13.50 3.57 -4.38
N PHE A 75 13.90 3.94 -5.60
CA PHE A 75 13.18 4.91 -6.40
C PHE A 75 11.83 4.37 -6.87
N LEU A 76 11.82 3.12 -7.34
CA LEU A 76 10.57 2.46 -7.76
C LEU A 76 9.62 2.23 -6.56
N ASP A 77 10.16 1.86 -5.40
CA ASP A 77 9.37 1.71 -4.17
C ASP A 77 8.70 3.03 -3.77
N LYS A 78 9.45 4.13 -3.79
CA LYS A 78 8.92 5.45 -3.48
C LYS A 78 7.79 5.82 -4.45
N ARG A 79 8.03 5.68 -5.74
CA ARG A 79 7.03 5.99 -6.76
C ARG A 79 5.79 5.08 -6.65
N PHE A 80 5.97 3.79 -6.38
CA PHE A 80 4.86 2.88 -6.17
C PHE A 80 3.98 3.32 -4.99
N ARG A 81 4.59 3.77 -3.87
CA ARG A 81 3.86 4.22 -2.69
C ARG A 81 3.13 5.55 -2.93
N GLU A 82 3.74 6.48 -3.65
CA GLU A 82 3.10 7.73 -4.08
C GLU A 82 1.86 7.44 -4.94
N GLU A 83 1.99 6.63 -5.99
CA GLU A 83 0.87 6.25 -6.87
C GLU A 83 -0.20 5.41 -6.15
N SER A 84 0.20 4.59 -5.16
CA SER A 84 -0.74 3.81 -4.34
C SER A 84 -1.57 4.71 -3.42
N GLY A 85 -0.99 5.79 -2.90
CA GLY A 85 -1.69 6.81 -2.12
C GLY A 85 -2.73 7.54 -2.96
N ASP A 86 -2.35 7.97 -4.16
CA ASP A 86 -3.27 8.60 -5.11
C ASP A 86 -4.42 7.66 -5.50
N LEU A 87 -4.12 6.39 -5.78
CA LEU A 87 -5.12 5.38 -6.07
C LEU A 87 -6.10 5.19 -4.91
N GLY A 88 -5.59 5.14 -3.65
CA GLY A 88 -6.40 5.04 -2.45
C GLY A 88 -7.34 6.23 -2.30
N TYR A 89 -6.82 7.45 -2.46
CA TYR A 89 -7.60 8.69 -2.37
C TYR A 89 -8.72 8.76 -3.42
N TYR A 90 -8.38 8.60 -4.70
CA TYR A 90 -9.37 8.67 -5.78
C TYR A 90 -10.34 7.50 -5.76
N GLY A 91 -9.89 6.30 -5.35
CA GLY A 91 -10.74 5.13 -5.18
C GLY A 91 -11.82 5.36 -4.11
N GLN A 92 -11.43 5.88 -2.95
CA GLN A 92 -12.37 6.19 -1.86
C GLN A 92 -13.32 7.33 -2.27
N ALA A 93 -12.80 8.40 -2.89
CA ALA A 93 -13.62 9.50 -3.37
C ALA A 93 -14.67 9.04 -4.39
N TYR A 94 -14.28 8.15 -5.31
CA TYR A 94 -15.20 7.55 -6.28
C TYR A 94 -16.30 6.74 -5.60
N THR A 95 -15.95 5.91 -4.62
CA THR A 95 -16.92 5.08 -3.88
C THR A 95 -17.93 5.96 -3.15
N VAL A 96 -17.47 6.97 -2.41
CA VAL A 96 -18.34 7.91 -1.69
C VAL A 96 -19.27 8.67 -2.65
N LEU A 97 -18.74 9.15 -3.77
CA LEU A 97 -19.55 9.87 -4.76
C LEU A 97 -20.56 8.95 -5.44
N ALA A 98 -20.21 7.69 -5.71
CA ALA A 98 -21.14 6.70 -6.27
C ALA A 98 -22.29 6.39 -5.30
N ASP A 99 -22.01 6.26 -4.01
CA ASP A 99 -23.03 6.05 -2.96
C ASP A 99 -23.96 7.27 -2.83
N ILE A 100 -23.40 8.49 -2.87
CA ILE A 100 -24.19 9.72 -2.89
C ILE A 100 -25.08 9.78 -4.14
N GLN A 101 -24.54 9.47 -5.32
CA GLN A 101 -25.29 9.45 -6.57
C GLN A 101 -26.44 8.43 -6.50
N ALA A 102 -26.19 7.21 -6.01
CA ALA A 102 -27.21 6.19 -5.81
C ALA A 102 -28.30 6.62 -4.82
N SER A 103 -27.91 7.37 -3.79
CA SER A 103 -28.83 7.88 -2.76
C SER A 103 -29.77 8.97 -3.31
N ILE A 104 -29.28 9.84 -4.18
CA ILE A 104 -30.06 10.93 -4.80
C ILE A 104 -30.95 10.40 -5.93
N ASN A 105 -30.50 9.34 -6.65
CA ASN A 105 -31.21 8.64 -7.74
C ASN A 105 -31.76 9.55 -8.86
N GLU A 106 -31.09 10.67 -9.12
CA GLU A 106 -31.49 11.66 -10.14
C GLU A 106 -31.13 11.29 -11.58
N PHE A 107 -30.15 10.36 -11.73
CA PHE A 107 -29.54 10.05 -13.02
C PHE A 107 -30.08 8.80 -13.72
N ASN A 108 -31.16 8.21 -13.21
CA ASN A 108 -31.76 7.07 -13.86
C ASN A 108 -32.80 7.55 -14.91
N PRO A 109 -32.52 7.44 -16.22
CA PRO A 109 -33.39 7.94 -17.27
C PRO A 109 -34.75 7.25 -17.33
N ASN A 110 -34.88 6.10 -16.66
CA ASN A 110 -36.14 5.31 -16.64
C ASN A 110 -36.92 5.46 -15.32
N ASN A 111 -36.50 6.34 -14.41
CA ASN A 111 -37.10 6.46 -13.08
C ASN A 111 -37.74 7.83 -12.92
N ASP A 112 -39.09 7.86 -12.91
CA ASP A 112 -39.86 9.05 -12.55
C ASP A 112 -39.84 9.38 -11.07
N VAL A 113 -38.81 8.89 -10.34
CA VAL A 113 -38.70 9.00 -8.90
C VAL A 113 -37.38 9.75 -8.55
N GLY A 114 -37.49 11.01 -8.29
CA GLY A 114 -36.36 11.84 -7.88
C GLY A 114 -36.83 13.27 -7.60
N LEU A 115 -35.94 14.11 -7.09
CA LEU A 115 -36.26 15.52 -6.79
C LEU A 115 -36.70 16.28 -8.04
N ARG A 116 -36.01 16.03 -9.16
CA ARG A 116 -36.36 16.62 -10.47
C ARG A 116 -37.77 16.24 -10.90
N SER A 117 -38.13 14.96 -10.81
CA SER A 117 -39.47 14.47 -11.17
C SER A 117 -40.53 15.11 -10.27
N CYS A 118 -40.30 15.17 -8.96
CA CYS A 118 -41.23 15.85 -8.04
C CYS A 118 -41.42 17.34 -8.38
N LEU A 119 -40.32 18.04 -8.75
CA LEU A 119 -40.39 19.45 -9.16
C LEU A 119 -41.15 19.64 -10.47
N LEU A 120 -40.98 18.74 -11.46
CA LEU A 120 -41.71 18.77 -12.72
C LEU A 120 -43.20 18.49 -12.50
N SER A 121 -43.55 17.52 -11.66
CA SER A 121 -44.92 17.21 -11.29
C SER A 121 -45.60 18.36 -10.57
N LEU A 122 -44.87 18.98 -9.61
CA LEU A 122 -45.40 20.18 -8.94
C LEU A 122 -45.60 21.33 -9.90
N ASN A 123 -44.66 21.59 -10.83
CA ASN A 123 -44.80 22.65 -11.82
C ASN A 123 -46.00 22.42 -12.71
N LYS A 124 -46.24 21.18 -13.16
CA LYS A 124 -47.39 20.80 -13.93
C LYS A 124 -48.71 21.00 -13.15
N ALA A 125 -48.73 20.54 -11.89
CA ALA A 125 -49.88 20.72 -11.00
C ALA A 125 -50.24 22.20 -10.79
N LEU A 126 -49.22 23.07 -10.66
CA LEU A 126 -49.40 24.55 -10.53
C LEU A 126 -49.93 25.16 -11.83
N GLN A 127 -49.46 24.73 -13.00
CA GLN A 127 -49.97 25.18 -14.29
C GLN A 127 -51.43 24.77 -14.50
N ASP A 128 -51.79 23.52 -14.17
CA ASP A 128 -53.16 23.01 -14.27
C ASP A 128 -54.10 23.76 -13.29
N PHE A 129 -53.62 24.07 -12.10
CA PHE A 129 -54.37 24.90 -11.12
C PHE A 129 -54.53 26.34 -11.56
N ALA A 130 -53.53 26.95 -12.21
CA ALA A 130 -53.63 28.31 -12.76
C ALA A 130 -54.70 28.41 -13.84
N GLY A 131 -54.90 27.35 -14.64
CA GLY A 131 -55.98 27.24 -15.63
C GLY A 131 -57.37 27.01 -15.03
N ASN A 132 -57.46 26.46 -13.81
CA ASN A 132 -58.71 26.10 -13.13
C ASN A 132 -58.69 26.48 -11.64
N ALA A 133 -58.47 27.73 -11.35
CA ALA A 133 -58.23 28.24 -10.00
C ALA A 133 -59.39 28.03 -9.00
N TYR A 134 -60.60 27.82 -9.46
CA TYR A 134 -61.77 27.53 -8.61
C TYR A 134 -61.98 26.01 -8.33
N SER A 135 -61.16 25.16 -8.88
CA SER A 135 -61.29 23.70 -8.72
C SER A 135 -60.59 23.21 -7.44
N GLU A 136 -61.35 22.76 -6.49
CA GLU A 136 -60.85 22.14 -5.26
C GLU A 136 -59.98 20.92 -5.55
N THR A 137 -60.30 20.18 -6.61
CA THR A 137 -59.52 18.99 -7.05
C THR A 137 -58.10 19.38 -7.45
N HIS A 138 -57.92 20.45 -8.25
CA HIS A 138 -56.61 20.93 -8.64
C HIS A 138 -55.81 21.50 -7.48
N ALA A 139 -56.46 22.17 -6.52
CA ALA A 139 -55.82 22.62 -5.30
C ALA A 139 -55.31 21.45 -4.45
N ASN A 140 -56.07 20.37 -4.31
CA ASN A 140 -55.68 19.16 -3.59
C ASN A 140 -54.52 18.42 -4.28
N ILE A 141 -54.45 18.43 -5.62
CA ILE A 141 -53.32 17.87 -6.37
C ILE A 141 -52.06 18.67 -6.06
N VAL A 142 -52.07 20.01 -6.09
CA VAL A 142 -50.91 20.85 -5.75
C VAL A 142 -50.46 20.56 -4.33
N MET A 143 -51.37 20.47 -3.38
CA MET A 143 -51.05 20.13 -1.99
C MET A 143 -50.38 18.72 -1.87
N THR A 144 -50.81 17.77 -2.67
CA THR A 144 -50.27 16.42 -2.69
C THR A 144 -48.83 16.44 -3.27
N GLU A 145 -48.62 17.18 -4.37
CA GLU A 145 -47.27 17.29 -4.97
C GLU A 145 -46.27 18.03 -4.04
N PHE A 146 -46.73 19.03 -3.27
CA PHE A 146 -45.90 19.65 -2.23
C PHE A 146 -45.52 18.62 -1.13
N LYS A 147 -46.47 17.80 -0.69
CA LYS A 147 -46.18 16.73 0.30
C LYS A 147 -45.17 15.72 -0.24
N ASN A 148 -45.34 15.28 -1.51
CA ASN A 148 -44.45 14.36 -2.20
C ASN A 148 -43.02 14.93 -2.27
N LEU A 149 -42.89 16.21 -2.69
CA LEU A 149 -41.63 16.91 -2.76
C LEU A 149 -40.96 16.97 -1.40
N THR A 150 -41.70 17.37 -0.36
CA THR A 150 -41.18 17.46 1.01
C THR A 150 -40.71 16.10 1.53
N GLN A 151 -41.52 15.06 1.28
CA GLN A 151 -41.16 13.68 1.68
C GLN A 151 -39.90 13.19 0.96
N THR A 152 -39.78 13.44 -0.35
CA THR A 152 -38.58 13.09 -1.14
C THR A 152 -37.34 13.82 -0.62
N MET A 153 -37.45 15.13 -0.32
CA MET A 153 -36.36 15.90 0.29
C MET A 153 -35.92 15.32 1.66
N HIS A 154 -36.88 14.96 2.50
CA HIS A 154 -36.57 14.33 3.79
C HIS A 154 -35.89 12.98 3.62
N GLN A 155 -36.33 12.15 2.66
CA GLN A 155 -35.71 10.86 2.39
C GLN A 155 -34.27 11.03 1.91
N ILE A 156 -34.01 11.96 0.96
CA ILE A 156 -32.66 12.26 0.48
C ILE A 156 -31.77 12.76 1.62
N SER A 157 -32.31 13.69 2.45
CA SER A 157 -31.55 14.22 3.58
C SER A 157 -31.20 13.13 4.60
N SER A 158 -32.12 12.19 4.88
CA SER A 158 -31.84 11.07 5.78
C SER A 158 -30.74 10.17 5.18
N LYS A 159 -30.88 9.76 3.91
CA LYS A 159 -29.87 8.92 3.26
C LYS A 159 -28.46 9.56 3.23
N LEU A 160 -28.37 10.89 3.01
CA LEU A 160 -27.11 11.60 3.05
C LEU A 160 -26.50 11.66 4.47
N LYS A 161 -27.35 11.75 5.50
CA LYS A 161 -26.89 11.64 6.89
C LYS A 161 -26.37 10.24 7.19
N ASP A 162 -27.11 9.21 6.79
CA ASP A 162 -26.72 7.83 6.98
C ASP A 162 -25.38 7.54 6.26
N ALA A 163 -25.22 8.02 5.02
CA ALA A 163 -23.98 7.91 4.28
C ALA A 163 -22.80 8.63 4.98
N ARG A 164 -23.05 9.81 5.53
CA ARG A 164 -22.04 10.55 6.32
C ARG A 164 -21.64 9.78 7.59
N GLU A 165 -22.59 9.24 8.32
CA GLU A 165 -22.32 8.45 9.52
C GLU A 165 -21.53 7.19 9.19
N GLN A 166 -21.87 6.52 8.09
CA GLN A 166 -21.09 5.38 7.58
C GLN A 166 -19.64 5.77 7.29
N GLN A 167 -19.39 6.91 6.60
CA GLN A 167 -18.04 7.37 6.29
C GLN A 167 -17.23 7.72 7.55
N ILE A 168 -17.86 8.25 8.59
CA ILE A 168 -17.20 8.50 9.88
C ILE A 168 -16.79 7.19 10.52
N TYR A 169 -17.66 6.19 10.52
CA TYR A 169 -17.36 4.87 11.06
C TYR A 169 -16.22 4.17 10.28
N ASP A 170 -16.25 4.22 8.96
CA ASP A 170 -15.20 3.66 8.11
C ASP A 170 -13.85 4.36 8.35
N LEU A 171 -13.86 5.67 8.59
CA LEU A 171 -12.67 6.42 8.99
C LEU A 171 -12.11 5.94 10.33
N GLU A 172 -12.94 5.70 11.33
CA GLU A 172 -12.50 5.18 12.64
C GLU A 172 -11.83 3.82 12.51
N ILE A 173 -12.39 2.92 11.70
CA ILE A 173 -11.80 1.61 11.39
C ILE A 173 -10.44 1.79 10.72
N SER A 174 -10.37 2.63 9.69
CA SER A 174 -9.14 2.89 8.93
C SER A 174 -8.03 3.46 9.82
N VAL A 175 -8.35 4.40 10.72
CA VAL A 175 -7.41 4.92 11.71
C VAL A 175 -6.92 3.82 12.66
N GLY A 176 -7.80 2.93 13.07
CA GLY A 176 -7.45 1.76 13.88
C GLY A 176 -6.45 0.83 13.17
N ASP A 177 -6.68 0.56 11.89
CA ASP A 177 -5.79 -0.29 11.09
C ASP A 177 -4.45 0.38 10.81
N VAL A 178 -4.43 1.67 10.52
CA VAL A 178 -3.20 2.47 10.39
C VAL A 178 -2.37 2.39 11.67
N ASN A 179 -2.98 2.60 12.83
CA ASN A 179 -2.28 2.52 14.12
C ASN A 179 -1.67 1.14 14.38
N LYS A 180 -2.38 0.06 14.04
CA LYS A 180 -1.84 -1.31 14.15
C LYS A 180 -0.62 -1.52 13.24
N LYS A 181 -0.70 -1.07 11.98
CA LYS A 181 0.40 -1.17 11.02
C LYS A 181 1.63 -0.38 11.48
N LEU A 182 1.44 0.83 12.02
CA LEU A 182 2.52 1.64 12.58
C LEU A 182 3.19 0.95 13.79
N GLN A 183 2.40 0.33 14.67
CA GLN A 183 2.96 -0.45 15.80
C GLN A 183 3.75 -1.67 15.31
N GLN A 184 3.26 -2.36 14.28
CA GLN A 184 3.97 -3.49 13.68
C GLN A 184 5.28 -3.05 13.03
N ILE A 185 5.29 -1.91 12.29
CA ILE A 185 6.51 -1.33 11.71
C ILE A 185 7.52 -0.96 12.82
N ALA A 186 7.07 -0.38 13.93
CA ALA A 186 7.93 -0.07 15.06
C ALA A 186 8.56 -1.32 15.68
N GLY A 187 7.77 -2.39 15.85
CA GLY A 187 8.27 -3.69 16.32
C GLY A 187 9.28 -4.32 15.36
N LEU A 188 9.01 -4.27 14.06
CA LEU A 188 9.94 -4.75 13.03
C LEU A 188 11.22 -3.92 12.98
N ASN A 189 11.15 -2.60 13.14
CA ASN A 189 12.32 -1.75 13.23
C ASN A 189 13.23 -2.16 14.40
N GLN A 190 12.64 -2.44 15.56
CA GLN A 190 13.40 -2.92 16.72
C GLN A 190 14.06 -4.28 16.44
N ALA A 191 13.33 -5.23 15.88
CA ALA A 191 13.86 -6.55 15.55
C ALA A 191 14.99 -6.48 14.51
N ILE A 192 14.85 -5.64 13.49
CA ILE A 192 15.88 -5.41 12.47
C ILE A 192 17.14 -4.79 13.09
N MET A 193 16.99 -3.80 13.94
CA MET A 193 18.11 -3.15 14.63
C MET A 193 18.87 -4.15 15.54
N GLU A 194 18.15 -5.00 16.27
CA GLU A 194 18.74 -6.04 17.13
C GLU A 194 19.50 -7.10 16.31
N ASP A 195 18.94 -7.53 15.16
CA ASP A 195 19.58 -8.47 14.27
C ASP A 195 20.84 -7.88 13.63
N MET A 196 20.77 -6.66 13.14
CA MET A 196 21.93 -5.95 12.58
C MET A 196 23.03 -5.72 13.62
N ALA A 197 22.68 -5.42 14.87
CA ALA A 197 23.64 -5.27 15.96
C ALA A 197 24.31 -6.60 16.35
N SER A 198 23.60 -7.72 16.20
CA SER A 198 24.13 -9.06 16.50
C SER A 198 25.08 -9.59 15.41
N THR A 199 24.98 -9.07 14.20
CA THR A 199 25.78 -9.48 13.05
C THR A 199 27.18 -8.82 13.13
N SER A 200 28.06 -9.42 13.90
CA SER A 200 29.46 -8.98 14.04
C SER A 200 30.32 -9.66 12.98
N GLY A 201 30.73 -8.94 11.95
CA GLY A 201 31.68 -9.44 10.94
C GLY A 201 31.52 -8.85 9.55
N ASN A 202 32.42 -9.24 8.63
CA ASN A 202 32.46 -8.75 7.25
C ASN A 202 31.35 -9.34 6.33
N SER A 203 30.47 -10.20 6.85
CA SER A 203 29.44 -10.89 6.07
C SER A 203 28.07 -10.40 6.56
N TYR A 204 27.36 -9.71 5.68
CA TYR A 204 26.00 -9.23 5.92
C TYR A 204 25.00 -10.27 5.41
N PHE A 205 24.41 -11.01 6.33
CA PHE A 205 23.24 -11.86 6.07
C PHE A 205 22.05 -11.19 6.73
N GLY A 206 21.57 -10.08 6.13
CA GLY A 206 20.56 -9.26 6.75
C GLY A 206 19.23 -9.98 6.98
N PRO A 207 18.38 -9.45 7.88
CA PRO A 207 17.06 -10.00 8.20
C PRO A 207 16.08 -9.74 7.06
N ASN A 208 16.35 -10.36 5.88
CA ASN A 208 15.62 -10.08 4.64
C ASN A 208 14.10 -10.30 4.80
N GLU A 209 13.70 -11.31 5.59
CA GLU A 209 12.30 -11.61 5.86
C GLU A 209 11.62 -10.50 6.70
N LEU A 210 12.33 -9.90 7.65
CA LEU A 210 11.80 -8.77 8.43
C LEU A 210 11.73 -7.51 7.58
N LEU A 211 12.69 -7.31 6.68
CA LEU A 211 12.67 -6.21 5.71
C LEU A 211 11.50 -6.36 4.74
N ASP A 212 11.21 -7.57 4.26
CA ASP A 212 10.08 -7.87 3.40
C ASP A 212 8.75 -7.55 4.10
N GLN A 213 8.58 -8.03 5.33
CA GLN A 213 7.37 -7.76 6.13
C GLN A 213 7.17 -6.26 6.36
N ARG A 214 8.24 -5.54 6.70
CA ARG A 214 8.17 -4.09 6.90
C ARG A 214 7.82 -3.35 5.62
N ASN A 215 8.42 -3.73 4.50
CA ASN A 215 8.13 -3.12 3.22
C ASN A 215 6.68 -3.37 2.78
N LEU A 216 6.16 -4.57 3.00
CA LEU A 216 4.75 -4.88 2.75
C LEU A 216 3.82 -3.99 3.58
N LEU A 217 4.11 -3.81 4.88
CA LEU A 217 3.33 -2.90 5.73
C LEU A 217 3.40 -1.44 5.28
N LEU A 218 4.56 -0.98 4.78
CA LEU A 218 4.70 0.36 4.21
C LEU A 218 3.91 0.50 2.91
N ASP A 219 3.91 -0.51 2.05
CA ASP A 219 3.16 -0.54 0.80
C ASP A 219 1.63 -0.55 1.07
N GLU A 220 1.19 -1.29 2.09
CA GLU A 220 -0.21 -1.27 2.54
C GLU A 220 -0.60 0.06 3.22
N LEU A 221 0.31 0.67 3.99
CA LEU A 221 0.06 1.93 4.68
C LEU A 221 -0.06 3.10 3.70
N SER A 222 0.70 3.06 2.59
CA SER A 222 0.64 4.08 1.54
C SER A 222 -0.73 4.21 0.87
N GLN A 223 -1.57 3.17 0.93
CA GLN A 223 -2.94 3.22 0.39
C GLN A 223 -3.89 4.09 1.25
N TYR A 224 -3.53 4.33 2.52
CA TYR A 224 -4.35 5.11 3.44
C TYR A 224 -3.93 6.57 3.53
N MET A 225 -2.64 6.87 3.26
CA MET A 225 -2.08 8.21 3.45
C MET A 225 -0.83 8.45 2.62
N ASP A 226 -0.52 9.72 2.35
CA ASP A 226 0.75 10.12 1.73
C ASP A 226 1.89 9.94 2.74
N LEU A 227 2.74 8.93 2.47
CA LEU A 227 3.85 8.54 3.34
C LEU A 227 5.15 9.12 2.85
N GLN A 228 5.85 9.83 3.74
CA GLN A 228 7.28 10.04 3.59
C GLN A 228 8.02 9.09 4.51
N TYR A 229 9.04 8.43 4.00
CA TYR A 229 9.86 7.52 4.79
C TYR A 229 11.34 7.72 4.48
N GLU A 230 12.16 7.57 5.51
CA GLU A 230 13.61 7.65 5.41
C GLU A 230 14.24 6.39 6.01
N ASN A 231 15.14 5.77 5.24
CA ASN A 231 15.90 4.62 5.70
C ASN A 231 17.12 5.11 6.49
N ASN A 232 17.22 4.70 7.73
CA ASN A 232 18.33 5.05 8.62
C ASN A 232 19.51 4.08 8.45
N VAL A 233 20.69 4.51 8.90
CA VAL A 233 21.93 3.72 8.82
C VAL A 233 21.87 2.45 9.69
N ASP A 234 21.08 2.46 10.76
CA ASP A 234 20.84 1.34 11.67
C ASP A 234 19.83 0.31 11.13
N GLY A 235 19.41 0.44 9.87
CA GLY A 235 18.43 -0.42 9.23
C GLY A 235 16.98 -0.10 9.59
N THR A 236 16.71 0.84 10.47
CA THR A 236 15.34 1.28 10.81
C THR A 236 14.77 2.21 9.74
N VAL A 237 13.46 2.38 9.74
CA VAL A 237 12.73 3.32 8.88
C VAL A 237 12.00 4.33 9.76
N THR A 238 12.23 5.61 9.49
CA THR A 238 11.41 6.69 10.04
C THR A 238 10.27 6.99 9.07
N VAL A 239 9.05 6.91 9.57
CA VAL A 239 7.83 7.22 8.81
C VAL A 239 7.29 8.57 9.26
N THR A 240 7.08 9.48 8.33
CA THR A 240 6.45 10.77 8.55
C THR A 240 5.23 10.92 7.64
N VAL A 241 4.19 11.54 8.15
CA VAL A 241 2.96 11.83 7.42
C VAL A 241 2.93 13.32 7.10
N ASN A 242 2.76 13.64 5.83
CA ASN A 242 2.48 15.02 5.44
C ASN A 242 1.03 15.34 5.82
N GLY A 243 0.85 16.24 6.80
CA GLY A 243 -0.42 16.76 7.24
C GLY A 243 -0.48 18.27 7.15
#